data_702b27e52080de53deb38c52cc0c4d79
#
_entry.id   702b27e52080de53deb38c52cc0c4d79
#
_cell.length_a   1.000
_cell.length_b   1.000
_cell.length_c   1.000
_cell.angle_alpha   90.00
_cell.angle_beta   90.00
_cell.angle_gamma   90.00
#
_symmetry.space_group_name_H-M   'P 1'
#
loop_
_entity.id
_entity.type
_entity.pdbx_description
1 polymer ?
#
loop_
_entity_poly.entity_id
_entity_poly.type
_entity_poly.pdbx_seq_one_letter_code
_entity_poly.pdbx_strand_id
1 'polypeptide(L)'
;KRGHNFRKDIYQGYKATRRPMPDDMARQMPVLQELLADMKIKTVDSAGVEADDIIGTLTKRFGVPTLIITGDKDMFQLVDEKTTVLLTKRGVSETEAVTPALLLENYGLKAEQVVEYKALRGDASDNIPGVKGIGEKGAVSLLLEYGTVDNIYAHIDEIKGALRTKLVEGKQSAYM
;
A
#
# COMPACT_ATOMS: atom_id res chain seq x y z
N LYS A 1 4.67 -9.77 -16.18
CA LYS A 1 5.50 -11.01 -16.20
C LYS A 1 5.61 -11.54 -14.78
N ARG A 2 5.31 -12.83 -14.57
CA ARG A 2 5.66 -13.53 -13.33
C ARG A 2 7.17 -13.66 -13.29
N GLY A 3 7.84 -12.73 -12.63
CA GLY A 3 9.28 -12.75 -12.44
C GLY A 3 9.63 -12.77 -10.97
N HIS A 4 10.88 -12.97 -10.68
CA HIS A 4 11.46 -12.77 -9.35
C HIS A 4 11.20 -11.31 -8.92
N ASN A 5 10.69 -11.12 -7.70
CA ASN A 5 10.45 -9.81 -7.11
C ASN A 5 11.46 -9.59 -5.98
N PHE A 6 12.19 -8.49 -6.01
CA PHE A 6 13.23 -8.16 -5.02
C PHE A 6 12.70 -8.17 -3.56
N ARG A 7 11.40 -7.91 -3.34
CA ARG A 7 10.80 -7.98 -1.99
C ARG A 7 10.87 -9.38 -1.39
N LYS A 8 10.90 -10.44 -2.22
CA LYS A 8 11.09 -11.81 -1.74
C LYS A 8 12.51 -12.10 -1.26
N ASP A 9 13.48 -11.34 -1.72
CA ASP A 9 14.86 -11.46 -1.22
C ASP A 9 14.97 -10.85 0.19
N ILE A 10 14.19 -9.80 0.44
CA ILE A 10 14.12 -9.14 1.75
C ILE A 10 13.26 -9.97 2.71
N TYR A 11 12.10 -10.45 2.24
CA TYR A 11 11.14 -11.23 3.03
C TYR A 11 10.54 -12.37 2.19
N GLN A 12 11.00 -13.59 2.43
CA GLN A 12 10.55 -14.78 1.69
C GLN A 12 9.05 -15.04 1.80
N GLY A 13 8.43 -14.61 2.92
CA GLY A 13 6.99 -14.69 3.14
C GLY A 13 6.15 -13.73 2.29
N TYR A 14 6.76 -12.76 1.62
CA TYR A 14 6.05 -11.76 0.85
C TYR A 14 5.15 -12.38 -0.22
N LYS A 15 3.85 -12.08 -0.13
CA LYS A 15 2.80 -12.61 -1.04
C LYS A 15 2.76 -14.15 -1.14
N ALA A 16 3.31 -14.86 -0.16
CA ALA A 16 3.37 -16.33 -0.20
C ALA A 16 1.99 -16.98 -0.13
N THR A 17 1.02 -16.32 0.48
CA THR A 17 -0.37 -16.79 0.64
C THR A 17 -1.26 -16.46 -0.55
N ARG A 18 -0.78 -15.66 -1.53
CA ARG A 18 -1.58 -15.30 -2.71
C ARG A 18 -1.82 -16.52 -3.60
N ARG A 19 -3.08 -16.73 -3.94
CA ARG A 19 -3.46 -17.75 -4.93
C ARG A 19 -2.93 -17.36 -6.31
N PRO A 20 -2.53 -18.33 -7.15
CA PRO A 20 -2.18 -18.06 -8.54
C PRO A 20 -3.37 -17.48 -9.30
N MET A 21 -3.07 -16.70 -10.33
CA MET A 21 -4.10 -16.21 -11.26
C MET A 21 -4.81 -17.40 -11.90
N PRO A 22 -6.16 -17.40 -11.96
CA PRO A 22 -6.91 -18.43 -12.68
C PRO A 22 -6.47 -18.51 -14.15
N ASP A 23 -6.45 -19.73 -14.72
CA ASP A 23 -5.94 -19.95 -16.08
C ASP A 23 -6.74 -19.19 -17.14
N ASP A 24 -8.06 -19.10 -16.98
CA ASP A 24 -8.91 -18.34 -17.90
C ASP A 24 -8.57 -16.83 -17.88
N MET A 25 -8.25 -16.28 -16.72
CA MET A 25 -7.79 -14.90 -16.61
C MET A 25 -6.39 -14.73 -17.23
N ALA A 26 -5.50 -15.71 -17.01
CA ALA A 26 -4.16 -15.68 -17.58
C ALA A 26 -4.18 -15.69 -19.12
N ARG A 27 -5.15 -16.41 -19.74
CA ARG A 27 -5.34 -16.44 -21.20
C ARG A 27 -5.86 -15.12 -21.78
N GLN A 28 -6.59 -14.34 -20.99
CA GLN A 28 -7.13 -13.04 -21.41
C GLN A 28 -6.07 -11.92 -21.40
N MET A 29 -4.99 -12.08 -20.66
CA MET A 29 -3.97 -11.03 -20.54
C MET A 29 -3.31 -10.64 -21.87
N PRO A 30 -2.91 -11.57 -22.77
CA PRO A 30 -2.39 -11.20 -24.10
C PRO A 30 -3.43 -10.43 -24.93
N VAL A 31 -4.68 -10.89 -24.93
CA VAL A 31 -5.78 -10.24 -25.67
C VAL A 31 -5.99 -8.79 -25.18
N LEU A 32 -5.97 -8.59 -23.85
CA LEU A 32 -6.05 -7.26 -23.26
C LEU A 32 -4.88 -6.36 -23.73
N GLN A 33 -3.66 -6.91 -23.77
CA GLN A 33 -2.48 -6.15 -24.22
C GLN A 33 -2.59 -5.73 -25.69
N GLU A 34 -3.07 -6.63 -26.56
CA GLU A 34 -3.34 -6.31 -27.98
C GLU A 34 -4.40 -5.22 -28.10
N LEU A 35 -5.52 -5.35 -27.38
CA LEU A 35 -6.59 -4.35 -27.39
C LEU A 35 -6.08 -2.97 -26.94
N LEU A 36 -5.30 -2.91 -25.87
CA LEU A 36 -4.72 -1.65 -25.39
C LEU A 36 -3.77 -1.04 -26.40
N ALA A 37 -2.97 -1.87 -27.11
CA ALA A 37 -2.09 -1.42 -28.17
C ALA A 37 -2.87 -0.84 -29.35
N ASP A 38 -3.95 -1.50 -29.79
CA ASP A 38 -4.83 -1.03 -30.87
C ASP A 38 -5.52 0.29 -30.50
N MET A 39 -5.93 0.42 -29.24
CA MET A 39 -6.47 1.67 -28.68
C MET A 39 -5.41 2.76 -28.48
N LYS A 40 -4.14 2.49 -28.78
CA LYS A 40 -2.98 3.39 -28.55
C LYS A 40 -2.82 3.81 -27.07
N ILE A 41 -3.27 2.96 -26.14
CA ILE A 41 -3.06 3.16 -24.72
C ILE A 41 -1.68 2.61 -24.35
N LYS A 42 -0.84 3.46 -23.81
CA LYS A 42 0.52 3.08 -23.45
C LYS A 42 0.53 2.14 -22.24
N THR A 43 1.09 0.98 -22.42
CA THR A 43 1.36 0.03 -21.34
C THR A 43 2.83 0.07 -20.95
N VAL A 44 3.11 -0.07 -19.64
CA VAL A 44 4.47 -0.10 -19.11
C VAL A 44 4.62 -1.31 -18.20
N ASP A 45 5.67 -2.09 -18.43
CA ASP A 45 6.08 -3.17 -17.55
C ASP A 45 7.60 -3.17 -17.34
N SER A 46 8.05 -3.70 -16.23
CA SER A 46 9.46 -3.90 -15.93
C SER A 46 9.67 -5.19 -15.17
N ALA A 47 10.75 -5.91 -15.48
CA ALA A 47 11.07 -7.15 -14.80
C ALA A 47 11.58 -6.87 -13.38
N GLY A 48 11.14 -7.66 -12.42
CA GLY A 48 11.63 -7.62 -11.03
C GLY A 48 10.96 -6.59 -10.13
N VAL A 49 10.10 -5.71 -10.68
CA VAL A 49 9.34 -4.71 -9.91
C VAL A 49 7.84 -4.91 -10.09
N GLU A 50 7.06 -4.35 -9.19
CA GLU A 50 5.59 -4.39 -9.24
C GLU A 50 5.02 -3.16 -9.97
N ALA A 51 3.75 -3.22 -10.36
CA ALA A 51 3.06 -2.09 -10.98
C ALA A 51 3.11 -0.84 -10.08
N ASP A 52 3.01 -1.04 -8.78
CA ASP A 52 3.03 0.01 -7.76
C ASP A 52 4.37 0.76 -7.76
N ASP A 53 5.48 0.05 -7.96
CA ASP A 53 6.82 0.66 -8.08
C ASP A 53 6.91 1.54 -9.33
N ILE A 54 6.32 1.07 -10.43
CA ILE A 54 6.28 1.82 -11.69
C ILE A 54 5.41 3.07 -11.54
N ILE A 55 4.21 2.93 -10.97
CA ILE A 55 3.29 4.04 -10.74
C ILE A 55 3.96 5.10 -9.85
N GLY A 56 4.52 4.68 -8.70
CA GLY A 56 5.21 5.57 -7.78
C GLY A 56 6.40 6.28 -8.43
N THR A 57 7.19 5.54 -9.22
CA THR A 57 8.34 6.10 -9.95
C THR A 57 7.90 7.14 -10.98
N LEU A 58 6.87 6.85 -11.77
CA LEU A 58 6.37 7.78 -12.80
C LEU A 58 5.78 9.04 -12.14
N THR A 59 4.96 8.87 -11.10
CA THR A 59 4.34 9.97 -10.37
C THR A 59 5.39 10.94 -9.79
N LYS A 60 6.41 10.40 -9.13
CA LYS A 60 7.48 11.21 -8.52
C LYS A 60 8.40 11.82 -9.56
N ARG A 61 8.76 11.08 -10.62
CA ARG A 61 9.70 11.53 -11.65
C ARG A 61 9.16 12.67 -12.49
N PHE A 62 7.90 12.60 -12.90
CA PHE A 62 7.32 13.61 -13.79
C PHE A 62 6.77 14.82 -13.01
N GLY A 63 6.31 14.64 -11.76
CA GLY A 63 5.83 15.72 -10.90
C GLY A 63 4.72 16.58 -11.50
N VAL A 64 3.93 16.00 -12.42
CA VAL A 64 2.78 16.65 -13.08
C VAL A 64 1.48 16.26 -12.39
N PRO A 65 0.39 17.02 -12.59
CA PRO A 65 -0.93 16.61 -12.12
C PRO A 65 -1.26 15.19 -12.57
N THR A 66 -1.50 14.29 -11.61
CA THR A 66 -1.63 12.86 -11.85
C THR A 66 -2.92 12.33 -11.23
N LEU A 67 -3.66 11.53 -11.99
CA LEU A 67 -4.80 10.75 -11.50
C LEU A 67 -4.44 9.26 -11.55
N ILE A 68 -4.37 8.62 -10.39
CA ILE A 68 -4.13 7.17 -10.27
C ILE A 68 -5.48 6.48 -10.09
N ILE A 69 -5.88 5.64 -11.06
CA ILE A 69 -7.13 4.87 -10.98
C ILE A 69 -6.80 3.46 -10.51
N THR A 70 -7.29 3.06 -9.35
CA THR A 70 -6.94 1.78 -8.74
C THR A 70 -8.00 1.29 -7.75
N GLY A 71 -8.04 -0.02 -7.49
CA GLY A 71 -8.74 -0.62 -6.35
C GLY A 71 -7.83 -0.80 -5.13
N ASP A 72 -6.56 -0.43 -5.23
CA ASP A 72 -5.56 -0.67 -4.20
C ASP A 72 -5.30 0.59 -3.36
N LYS A 73 -5.59 0.48 -2.06
CA LYS A 73 -5.36 1.56 -1.09
C LYS A 73 -3.89 1.84 -0.81
N ASP A 74 -2.98 0.97 -1.25
CA ASP A 74 -1.55 1.19 -1.11
C ASP A 74 -1.08 2.42 -1.88
N MET A 75 -1.82 2.75 -2.95
CA MET A 75 -1.56 3.97 -3.71
C MET A 75 -1.84 5.26 -2.94
N PHE A 76 -2.51 5.21 -1.79
CA PHE A 76 -2.71 6.38 -0.93
C PHE A 76 -1.40 7.02 -0.46
N GLN A 77 -0.31 6.24 -0.38
CA GLN A 77 1.03 6.75 -0.09
C GLN A 77 1.56 7.75 -1.14
N LEU A 78 0.94 7.79 -2.32
CA LEU A 78 1.34 8.68 -3.42
C LEU A 78 0.50 9.96 -3.49
N VAL A 79 -0.53 10.08 -2.67
CA VAL A 79 -1.43 11.24 -2.65
C VAL A 79 -0.66 12.48 -2.18
N ASP A 80 -0.70 13.53 -2.98
CA ASP A 80 -0.14 14.84 -2.67
C ASP A 80 -0.94 15.95 -3.39
N GLU A 81 -0.44 17.20 -3.37
CA GLU A 81 -1.10 18.35 -4.01
C GLU A 81 -1.29 18.20 -5.54
N LYS A 82 -0.53 17.31 -6.18
CA LYS A 82 -0.58 17.05 -7.62
C LYS A 82 -1.15 15.68 -7.96
N THR A 83 -1.21 14.77 -6.99
CA THR A 83 -1.58 13.38 -7.19
C THR A 83 -2.85 13.05 -6.46
N THR A 84 -3.90 12.69 -7.20
CA THR A 84 -5.17 12.20 -6.68
C THR A 84 -5.30 10.71 -6.99
N VAL A 85 -5.75 9.91 -6.01
CA VAL A 85 -6.12 8.51 -6.22
C VAL A 85 -7.62 8.40 -6.40
N LEU A 86 -8.06 7.91 -7.56
CA LEU A 86 -9.45 7.54 -7.82
C LEU A 86 -9.62 6.05 -7.44
N LEU A 87 -10.07 5.83 -6.20
CA LEU A 87 -10.28 4.48 -5.68
C LEU A 87 -11.57 3.90 -6.24
N THR A 88 -11.49 2.74 -6.89
CA THR A 88 -12.66 1.98 -7.33
C THR A 88 -13.18 1.08 -6.21
N LYS A 89 -14.44 1.26 -5.78
CA LYS A 89 -15.06 0.54 -4.65
C LYS A 89 -15.87 -0.67 -5.11
N ARG A 90 -16.72 -0.47 -6.13
CA ARG A 90 -17.53 -1.54 -6.74
C ARG A 90 -17.41 -1.47 -8.26
N GLY A 91 -16.62 -2.35 -8.83
CA GLY A 91 -16.32 -2.29 -10.25
C GLY A 91 -15.78 -0.90 -10.61
N VAL A 92 -16.23 -0.34 -11.73
CA VAL A 92 -15.85 1.02 -12.19
C VAL A 92 -16.95 2.06 -11.94
N SER A 93 -18.11 1.65 -11.43
CA SER A 93 -19.27 2.52 -11.27
C SER A 93 -19.26 3.32 -9.98
N GLU A 94 -18.60 2.84 -8.94
CA GLU A 94 -18.53 3.51 -7.65
C GLU A 94 -17.07 3.84 -7.33
N THR A 95 -16.74 5.11 -7.37
CA THR A 95 -15.37 5.61 -7.18
C THR A 95 -15.30 6.68 -6.09
N GLU A 96 -14.14 6.84 -5.48
CA GLU A 96 -13.83 7.88 -4.51
C GLU A 96 -12.53 8.57 -4.91
N ALA A 97 -12.58 9.88 -5.10
CA ALA A 97 -11.38 10.69 -5.39
C ALA A 97 -10.69 11.05 -4.07
N VAL A 98 -9.59 10.38 -3.78
CA VAL A 98 -8.83 10.56 -2.54
C VAL A 98 -7.76 11.62 -2.75
N THR A 99 -7.95 12.76 -2.11
CA THR A 99 -7.02 13.88 -1.98
C THR A 99 -6.37 13.86 -0.59
N PRO A 100 -5.32 14.67 -0.31
CA PRO A 100 -4.73 14.74 1.03
C PRO A 100 -5.76 15.05 2.13
N ALA A 101 -6.70 15.95 1.87
CA ALA A 101 -7.74 16.32 2.82
C ALA A 101 -8.70 15.15 3.09
N LEU A 102 -9.19 14.48 2.05
CA LEU A 102 -10.09 13.34 2.18
C LEU A 102 -9.40 12.10 2.75
N LEU A 103 -8.11 11.92 2.49
CA LEU A 103 -7.33 10.85 3.11
C LEU A 103 -7.28 11.03 4.64
N LEU A 104 -7.04 12.24 5.09
CA LEU A 104 -7.05 12.55 6.53
C LEU A 104 -8.45 12.44 7.13
N GLU A 105 -9.48 12.96 6.46
CA GLU A 105 -10.86 12.96 6.94
C GLU A 105 -11.44 11.54 7.03
N ASN A 106 -11.30 10.74 5.97
CA ASN A 106 -11.96 9.44 5.86
C ASN A 106 -11.15 8.28 6.48
N TYR A 107 -9.82 8.41 6.50
CA TYR A 107 -8.92 7.33 6.94
C TYR A 107 -8.05 7.70 8.15
N GLY A 108 -8.05 8.96 8.56
CA GLY A 108 -7.25 9.45 9.70
C GLY A 108 -5.75 9.39 9.46
N LEU A 109 -5.31 9.37 8.21
CA LEU A 109 -3.92 9.21 7.82
C LEU A 109 -3.49 10.31 6.85
N LYS A 110 -2.24 10.72 6.95
CA LYS A 110 -1.53 11.42 5.89
C LYS A 110 -0.89 10.41 4.93
N ALA A 111 -0.58 10.83 3.71
CA ALA A 111 0.01 9.96 2.68
C ALA A 111 1.32 9.29 3.16
N GLU A 112 2.20 10.05 3.80
CA GLU A 112 3.45 9.55 4.38
C GLU A 112 3.25 8.52 5.50
N GLN A 113 2.07 8.47 6.11
CA GLN A 113 1.73 7.54 7.19
C GLN A 113 1.15 6.21 6.70
N VAL A 114 0.88 6.06 5.41
CA VAL A 114 0.27 4.82 4.87
C VAL A 114 1.20 3.61 5.04
N VAL A 115 2.50 3.79 4.84
CA VAL A 115 3.50 2.74 5.07
C VAL A 115 3.63 2.44 6.56
N GLU A 116 3.70 3.46 7.40
CA GLU A 116 3.75 3.37 8.85
C GLU A 116 2.53 2.63 9.43
N TYR A 117 1.36 2.93 8.89
CA TYR A 117 0.12 2.26 9.24
C TYR A 117 0.17 0.76 8.94
N LYS A 118 0.71 0.37 7.77
CA LYS A 118 0.89 -1.03 7.42
C LYS A 118 1.95 -1.73 8.28
N ALA A 119 3.00 -1.03 8.66
CA ALA A 119 4.00 -1.53 9.59
C ALA A 119 3.40 -1.92 10.94
N LEU A 120 2.43 -1.14 11.44
CA LEU A 120 1.74 -1.41 12.70
C LEU A 120 0.63 -2.46 12.56
N ARG A 121 -0.30 -2.24 11.61
CA ARG A 121 -1.49 -3.09 11.43
C ARG A 121 -1.16 -4.44 10.78
N GLY A 122 -0.14 -4.46 9.94
CA GLY A 122 0.12 -5.53 9.00
C GLY A 122 -0.71 -5.45 7.72
N ASP A 123 -0.39 -6.34 6.78
CA ASP A 123 -1.13 -6.53 5.54
C ASP A 123 -1.26 -8.02 5.22
N ALA A 124 -2.45 -8.55 5.43
CA ALA A 124 -2.72 -9.97 5.17
C ALA A 124 -2.63 -10.32 3.68
N SER A 125 -2.90 -9.36 2.78
CA SER A 125 -2.83 -9.59 1.33
C SER A 125 -1.40 -9.79 0.84
N ASP A 126 -0.44 -9.14 1.51
CA ASP A 126 0.99 -9.23 1.23
C ASP A 126 1.73 -10.13 2.20
N ASN A 127 1.00 -10.74 3.14
CA ASN A 127 1.54 -11.57 4.20
C ASN A 127 2.52 -10.81 5.11
N ILE A 128 2.24 -9.54 5.38
CA ILE A 128 3.00 -8.70 6.32
C ILE A 128 2.33 -8.82 7.70
N PRO A 129 3.04 -9.28 8.74
CA PRO A 129 2.41 -9.60 10.02
C PRO A 129 1.96 -8.37 10.82
N GLY A 130 2.67 -7.26 10.72
CA GLY A 130 2.47 -6.11 11.59
C GLY A 130 2.70 -6.42 13.08
N VAL A 131 2.23 -5.56 13.95
CA VAL A 131 2.28 -5.75 15.41
C VAL A 131 1.05 -6.52 15.87
N LYS A 132 1.24 -7.73 16.40
CA LYS A 132 0.14 -8.60 16.83
C LYS A 132 -0.78 -7.91 17.84
N GLY A 133 -2.06 -7.83 17.51
CA GLY A 133 -3.09 -7.23 18.34
C GLY A 133 -3.21 -5.71 18.24
N ILE A 134 -2.51 -5.08 17.28
CA ILE A 134 -2.76 -3.71 16.86
C ILE A 134 -3.57 -3.78 15.56
N GLY A 135 -4.83 -3.36 15.63
CA GLY A 135 -5.71 -3.25 14.48
C GLY A 135 -5.74 -1.83 13.94
N GLU A 136 -6.64 -1.61 12.96
CA GLU A 136 -6.81 -0.33 12.27
C GLU A 136 -6.90 0.88 13.21
N LYS A 137 -7.85 0.86 14.15
CA LYS A 137 -8.05 1.97 15.10
C LYS A 137 -6.82 2.24 15.96
N GLY A 138 -6.15 1.18 16.42
CA GLY A 138 -4.95 1.31 17.25
C GLY A 138 -3.77 1.90 16.47
N ALA A 139 -3.57 1.45 15.22
CA ALA A 139 -2.52 1.97 14.36
C ALA A 139 -2.75 3.45 14.03
N VAL A 140 -3.98 3.83 13.64
CA VAL A 140 -4.34 5.23 13.37
C VAL A 140 -4.16 6.10 14.59
N SER A 141 -4.62 5.66 15.78
CA SER A 141 -4.46 6.44 17.03
C SER A 141 -2.99 6.68 17.37
N LEU A 142 -2.15 5.65 17.25
CA LEU A 142 -0.72 5.78 17.49
C LEU A 142 -0.05 6.75 16.51
N LEU A 143 -0.42 6.69 15.23
CA LEU A 143 0.15 7.57 14.23
C LEU A 143 -0.35 9.01 14.34
N LEU A 144 -1.57 9.23 14.81
CA LEU A 144 -2.07 10.58 15.11
C LEU A 144 -1.30 11.21 16.28
N GLU A 145 -0.94 10.41 17.29
CA GLU A 145 -0.25 10.89 18.49
C GLU A 145 1.26 11.06 18.27
N TYR A 146 1.91 10.05 17.67
CA TYR A 146 3.38 10.01 17.54
C TYR A 146 3.90 10.31 16.14
N GLY A 147 3.06 10.27 15.12
CA GLY A 147 3.40 10.58 13.74
C GLY A 147 4.03 9.41 12.97
N THR A 148 5.04 8.76 13.50
CA THR A 148 5.82 7.68 12.87
C THR A 148 6.04 6.51 13.81
N VAL A 149 6.36 5.33 13.25
CA VAL A 149 6.75 4.14 14.01
C VAL A 149 8.00 4.41 14.84
N ASP A 150 8.97 5.10 14.30
CA ASP A 150 10.19 5.47 15.03
C ASP A 150 9.87 6.31 16.28
N ASN A 151 9.00 7.29 16.16
CA ASN A 151 8.58 8.11 17.29
C ASN A 151 7.78 7.31 18.33
N ILE A 152 6.93 6.37 17.91
CA ILE A 152 6.25 5.46 18.84
C ILE A 152 7.26 4.69 19.69
N TYR A 153 8.30 4.15 19.07
CA TYR A 153 9.33 3.40 19.80
C TYR A 153 10.29 4.29 20.59
N ALA A 154 10.51 5.54 20.17
CA ALA A 154 11.27 6.51 20.97
C ALA A 154 10.54 6.89 22.27
N HIS A 155 9.20 6.88 22.26
CA HIS A 155 8.35 7.22 23.40
C HIS A 155 7.69 5.99 24.05
N ILE A 156 8.25 4.79 23.83
CA ILE A 156 7.66 3.52 24.27
C ILE A 156 7.41 3.45 25.80
N ASP A 157 8.19 4.15 26.58
CA ASP A 157 8.07 4.18 28.05
C ASP A 157 6.91 5.07 28.54
N GLU A 158 6.40 5.95 27.71
CA GLU A 158 5.20 6.76 27.97
C GLU A 158 3.93 5.96 27.74
N ILE A 159 3.98 4.96 26.85
CA ILE A 159 2.85 4.07 26.54
C ILE A 159 2.71 3.04 27.64
N LYS A 160 1.47 2.84 28.14
CA LYS A 160 1.19 1.99 29.29
C LYS A 160 0.37 0.74 28.95
N GLY A 161 0.41 -0.22 29.84
CA GLY A 161 -0.48 -1.39 29.83
C GLY A 161 -0.23 -2.33 28.65
N ALA A 162 -1.29 -3.01 28.22
CA ALA A 162 -1.23 -4.05 27.18
C ALA A 162 -0.74 -3.52 25.82
N LEU A 163 -0.94 -2.23 25.54
CA LEU A 163 -0.48 -1.63 24.27
C LEU A 163 1.05 -1.58 24.21
N ARG A 164 1.70 -1.16 25.30
CA ARG A 164 3.16 -1.18 25.42
C ARG A 164 3.72 -2.58 25.21
N THR A 165 3.12 -3.57 25.90
CA THR A 165 3.55 -4.98 25.77
C THR A 165 3.52 -5.45 24.32
N LYS A 166 2.41 -5.19 23.61
CA LYS A 166 2.26 -5.56 22.19
C LYS A 166 3.31 -4.89 21.31
N LEU A 167 3.57 -3.60 21.51
CA LEU A 167 4.56 -2.85 20.74
C LEU A 167 5.97 -3.39 21.00
N VAL A 168 6.34 -3.64 22.26
CA VAL A 168 7.66 -4.20 22.61
C VAL A 168 7.86 -5.58 21.98
N GLU A 169 6.89 -6.48 22.13
CA GLU A 169 6.93 -7.83 21.55
C GLU A 169 6.91 -7.81 20.01
N GLY A 170 6.17 -6.88 19.41
CA GLY A 170 6.00 -6.77 17.97
C GLY A 170 7.02 -5.87 17.26
N LYS A 171 8.02 -5.33 17.97
CA LYS A 171 8.97 -4.37 17.39
C LYS A 171 9.62 -4.86 16.10
N GLN A 172 10.11 -6.09 16.10
CA GLN A 172 10.77 -6.66 14.91
C GLN A 172 9.81 -6.75 13.70
N SER A 173 8.54 -7.08 13.94
CA SER A 173 7.52 -7.16 12.89
C SER A 173 7.13 -5.79 12.35
N ALA A 174 7.18 -4.74 13.17
CA ALA A 174 6.90 -3.38 12.75
C ALA A 174 8.01 -2.81 11.83
N TYR A 175 9.22 -3.32 11.93
CA TYR A 175 10.38 -2.90 11.10
C TYR A 175 10.70 -3.88 9.97
N MET A 176 9.86 -4.87 9.70
CA MET A 176 10.02 -5.81 8.59
C MET A 176 9.61 -5.16 7.26
#